data_d88d81af7cdb6eb26f5d0693b482af50
#
_entry.id   d88d81af7cdb6eb26f5d0693b482af50
#
_cell.length_a   1.000
_cell.length_b   1.000
_cell.length_c   1.000
_cell.angle_alpha   90.00
_cell.angle_beta   90.00
_cell.angle_gamma   90.00
#
_symmetry.space_group_name_H-M   'P 1'
#
loop_
_entity.id
_entity.type
_entity.pdbx_description
1 polymer ?
#
loop_
_entity_poly.entity_id
_entity_poly.type
_entity_poly.pdbx_seq_one_letter_code
_entity_poly.pdbx_strand_id
1 'polypeptide(L)'
;MTTLIRPAGPDESAFIARTILASQRGPRPRGWFDIALGWPEPQCLAFVAGVAAAETRSWWHVSQFIIAEVDGEPAAALCALPAQGTGPAARAAIAEVAGRSGLSASELAAIFRRGAYSANCWVQGGEGDWLIEHVASLPASRGRGLVQALIAHALAAGREAGLRRASISFVIGNHPAERCYAKAGFTFAEEKRDPAFEALTGAPGFRRFARAI
;
A
#
# COMPACT_ATOMS: atom_id res chain seq x y z
N MET A 1 7.84 2.58 -27.25
CA MET A 1 7.22 2.60 -25.94
C MET A 1 8.31 2.41 -24.88
N THR A 2 8.64 3.48 -24.17
CA THR A 2 9.73 3.52 -23.19
C THR A 2 9.15 3.30 -21.79
N THR A 3 9.75 2.38 -21.03
CA THR A 3 9.40 2.20 -19.61
C THR A 3 10.60 2.63 -18.76
N LEU A 4 10.37 3.52 -17.80
CA LEU A 4 11.36 3.97 -16.83
C LEU A 4 10.88 3.60 -15.41
N ILE A 5 11.78 3.06 -14.59
CA ILE A 5 11.53 2.86 -13.16
C ILE A 5 12.38 3.86 -12.39
N ARG A 6 11.73 4.63 -11.52
CA ARG A 6 12.36 5.68 -10.74
C ARG A 6 11.67 5.89 -9.39
N PRO A 7 12.32 6.52 -8.41
CA PRO A 7 11.64 7.01 -7.22
C PRO A 7 10.51 7.99 -7.58
N ALA A 8 9.46 8.01 -6.75
CA ALA A 8 8.41 9.02 -6.88
C ALA A 8 8.93 10.40 -6.47
N GLY A 9 8.55 11.41 -7.22
CA GLY A 9 8.83 12.81 -6.92
C GLY A 9 7.79 13.42 -5.95
N PRO A 10 8.13 14.57 -5.32
CA PRO A 10 7.24 15.21 -4.34
C PRO A 10 5.89 15.64 -4.94
N ASP A 11 5.84 15.96 -6.22
CA ASP A 11 4.64 16.43 -6.91
C ASP A 11 3.70 15.28 -7.33
N GLU A 12 4.07 14.03 -7.06
CA GLU A 12 3.32 12.85 -7.47
C GLU A 12 2.36 12.30 -6.40
N SER A 13 2.14 13.05 -5.31
CA SER A 13 1.27 12.66 -4.20
C SER A 13 -0.16 12.28 -4.65
N ALA A 14 -0.71 12.96 -5.66
CA ALA A 14 -2.01 12.62 -6.23
C ALA A 14 -2.02 11.28 -6.98
N PHE A 15 -0.95 10.93 -7.69
CA PHE A 15 -0.80 9.61 -8.31
C PHE A 15 -0.61 8.51 -7.26
N ILE A 16 0.20 8.77 -6.24
CA ILE A 16 0.42 7.86 -5.12
C ILE A 16 -0.88 7.62 -4.35
N ALA A 17 -1.70 8.64 -4.12
CA ALA A 17 -3.02 8.48 -3.50
C ALA A 17 -3.92 7.50 -4.28
N ARG A 18 -3.99 7.63 -5.60
CA ARG A 18 -4.71 6.67 -6.46
C ARG A 18 -4.15 5.26 -6.33
N THR A 19 -2.84 5.12 -6.29
CA THR A 19 -2.16 3.82 -6.10
C THR A 19 -2.50 3.20 -4.76
N ILE A 20 -2.45 3.96 -3.67
CA ILE A 20 -2.79 3.51 -2.31
C ILE A 20 -4.23 3.02 -2.27
N LEU A 21 -5.20 3.83 -2.72
CA LEU A 21 -6.61 3.43 -2.71
C LEU A 21 -6.86 2.19 -3.58
N ALA A 22 -6.29 2.13 -4.79
CA ALA A 22 -6.45 1.00 -5.68
C ALA A 22 -5.87 -0.30 -5.07
N SER A 23 -4.69 -0.24 -4.46
CA SER A 23 -4.06 -1.39 -3.81
C SER A 23 -4.85 -1.91 -2.61
N GLN A 24 -5.38 -1.01 -1.79
CA GLN A 24 -6.18 -1.36 -0.62
C GLN A 24 -7.55 -1.94 -0.98
N ARG A 25 -8.14 -1.46 -2.06
CA ARG A 25 -9.38 -2.02 -2.63
C ARG A 25 -9.13 -3.42 -3.19
N GLY A 26 -8.06 -3.60 -3.98
CA GLY A 26 -7.84 -4.84 -4.73
C GLY A 26 -9.06 -5.17 -5.61
N PRO A 27 -9.68 -6.36 -5.47
CA PRO A 27 -10.91 -6.70 -6.21
C PRO A 27 -12.20 -6.18 -5.55
N ARG A 28 -12.13 -5.52 -4.39
CA ARG A 28 -13.28 -5.06 -3.60
C ARG A 28 -13.63 -3.61 -3.94
N PRO A 29 -14.88 -3.18 -3.69
CA PRO A 29 -15.29 -1.79 -3.93
C PRO A 29 -14.66 -0.80 -2.95
N ARG A 30 -14.26 -1.26 -1.74
CA ARG A 30 -13.76 -0.40 -0.66
C ARG A 30 -12.50 -0.98 -0.02
N GLY A 31 -11.50 -0.13 0.17
CA GLY A 31 -10.27 -0.40 0.91
C GLY A 31 -10.29 0.21 2.31
N TRP A 32 -9.13 0.19 2.97
CA TRP A 32 -9.01 0.69 4.34
C TRP A 32 -9.37 2.17 4.47
N PHE A 33 -8.83 3.04 3.61
CA PHE A 33 -9.15 4.46 3.65
C PHE A 33 -10.61 4.75 3.33
N ASP A 34 -11.22 4.04 2.37
CA ASP A 34 -12.65 4.21 2.07
C ASP A 34 -13.54 3.94 3.28
N ILE A 35 -13.20 2.91 4.08
CA ILE A 35 -13.96 2.51 5.26
C ILE A 35 -13.63 3.43 6.44
N ALA A 36 -12.35 3.71 6.68
CA ALA A 36 -11.90 4.52 7.79
C ALA A 36 -12.39 5.96 7.70
N LEU A 37 -12.31 6.56 6.52
CA LEU A 37 -12.81 7.92 6.28
C LEU A 37 -14.34 7.94 6.17
N GLY A 38 -14.92 7.03 5.39
CA GLY A 38 -16.36 7.00 5.13
C GLY A 38 -16.83 8.15 4.23
N TRP A 39 -15.92 8.73 3.46
CA TRP A 39 -16.18 9.90 2.60
C TRP A 39 -16.34 9.49 1.13
N PRO A 40 -16.88 10.39 0.29
CA PRO A 40 -16.84 10.24 -1.17
C PRO A 40 -15.40 10.13 -1.69
N GLU A 41 -15.23 9.40 -2.79
CA GLU A 41 -13.89 9.12 -3.35
C GLU A 41 -13.03 10.38 -3.62
N PRO A 42 -13.52 11.49 -4.14
CA PRO A 42 -12.70 12.69 -4.33
C PRO A 42 -12.11 13.23 -3.03
N GLN A 43 -12.88 13.16 -1.93
CA GLN A 43 -12.39 13.58 -0.60
C GLN A 43 -11.38 12.59 -0.02
N CYS A 44 -11.62 11.28 -0.21
CA CYS A 44 -10.64 10.25 0.15
C CYS A 44 -9.32 10.46 -0.60
N LEU A 45 -9.37 10.71 -1.91
CA LEU A 45 -8.18 10.97 -2.72
C LEU A 45 -7.42 12.20 -2.24
N ALA A 46 -8.11 13.30 -1.98
CA ALA A 46 -7.49 14.52 -1.48
C ALA A 46 -6.81 14.31 -0.12
N PHE A 47 -7.47 13.62 0.80
CA PHE A 47 -6.91 13.31 2.12
C PHE A 47 -5.69 12.40 2.00
N VAL A 48 -5.76 11.32 1.21
CA VAL A 48 -4.65 10.38 1.02
C VAL A 48 -3.49 11.03 0.28
N ALA A 49 -3.75 11.97 -0.64
CA ALA A 49 -2.69 12.78 -1.26
C ALA A 49 -2.00 13.67 -0.22
N GLY A 50 -2.76 14.25 0.72
CA GLY A 50 -2.20 14.94 1.87
C GLY A 50 -1.31 14.03 2.74
N VAL A 51 -1.75 12.79 2.99
CA VAL A 51 -0.95 11.80 3.75
C VAL A 51 0.33 11.41 2.99
N ALA A 52 0.27 11.30 1.66
CA ALA A 52 1.44 11.03 0.84
C ALA A 52 2.44 12.20 0.79
N ALA A 53 1.99 13.43 1.04
CA ALA A 53 2.79 14.64 1.09
C ALA A 53 3.00 15.18 2.53
N ALA A 54 2.71 14.38 3.56
CA ALA A 54 2.84 14.80 4.96
C ALA A 54 4.32 15.03 5.34
N GLU A 55 4.59 15.87 6.34
CA GLU A 55 5.95 15.98 6.89
C GLU A 55 6.37 14.69 7.59
N THR A 56 5.40 14.03 8.24
CA THR A 56 5.60 12.71 8.84
C THR A 56 5.75 11.65 7.74
N ARG A 57 6.96 11.12 7.60
CA ARG A 57 7.27 10.07 6.62
C ARG A 57 6.75 8.72 7.11
N SER A 58 5.52 8.41 6.75
CA SER A 58 4.93 7.07 6.93
C SER A 58 5.20 6.18 5.71
N TRP A 59 4.77 4.94 5.75
CA TRP A 59 4.79 4.05 4.57
C TRP A 59 3.91 4.53 3.40
N TRP A 60 3.03 5.51 3.65
CA TRP A 60 2.24 6.17 2.60
C TRP A 60 2.92 7.39 1.99
N HIS A 61 4.03 7.86 2.59
CA HIS A 61 4.73 9.03 2.10
C HIS A 61 5.32 8.77 0.71
N VAL A 62 5.23 9.77 -0.19
CA VAL A 62 5.69 9.69 -1.58
C VAL A 62 7.11 9.14 -1.71
N SER A 63 8.03 9.51 -0.80
CA SER A 63 9.43 9.06 -0.81
C SER A 63 9.64 7.56 -0.58
N GLN A 64 8.61 6.82 -0.19
CA GLN A 64 8.66 5.37 -0.03
C GLN A 64 8.23 4.63 -1.31
N PHE A 65 7.83 5.36 -2.35
CA PHE A 65 7.31 4.77 -3.57
C PHE A 65 8.32 4.79 -4.71
N ILE A 66 8.28 3.72 -5.50
CA ILE A 66 8.88 3.65 -6.83
C ILE A 66 7.77 3.56 -7.87
N ILE A 67 7.98 4.26 -8.98
CA ILE A 67 7.01 4.39 -10.07
C ILE A 67 7.57 3.74 -11.33
N ALA A 68 6.72 3.02 -12.05
CA ALA A 68 6.94 2.67 -13.44
C ALA A 68 6.21 3.70 -14.31
N GLU A 69 6.99 4.45 -15.05
CA GLU A 69 6.55 5.45 -16.01
C GLU A 69 6.55 4.84 -17.41
N VAL A 70 5.55 5.17 -18.20
CA VAL A 70 5.42 4.71 -19.59
C VAL A 70 5.22 5.93 -20.47
N ASP A 71 6.14 6.13 -21.40
CA ASP A 71 6.13 7.27 -22.35
C ASP A 71 5.97 8.64 -21.63
N GLY A 72 6.62 8.81 -20.46
CA GLY A 72 6.61 10.03 -19.66
C GLY A 72 5.49 10.12 -18.61
N GLU A 73 4.56 9.14 -18.54
CA GLU A 73 3.43 9.19 -17.64
C GLU A 73 3.49 8.08 -16.56
N PRO A 74 3.23 8.39 -15.28
CA PRO A 74 3.14 7.39 -14.22
C PRO A 74 2.04 6.37 -14.48
N ALA A 75 2.40 5.08 -14.49
CA ALA A 75 1.51 3.99 -14.90
C ALA A 75 1.28 2.91 -13.83
N ALA A 76 2.26 2.70 -12.95
CA ALA A 76 2.19 1.79 -11.83
C ALA A 76 3.12 2.27 -10.72
N ALA A 77 2.84 1.87 -9.48
CA ALA A 77 3.75 2.10 -8.37
C ALA A 77 3.64 1.02 -7.30
N LEU A 78 4.66 0.94 -6.46
CA LEU A 78 4.64 0.21 -5.19
C LEU A 78 5.44 0.98 -4.14
N CYS A 79 5.10 0.72 -2.87
CA CYS A 79 5.88 1.17 -1.72
C CYS A 79 6.89 0.08 -1.34
N ALA A 80 8.13 0.46 -1.00
CA ALA A 80 9.16 -0.46 -0.56
C ALA A 80 10.02 0.16 0.55
N LEU A 81 10.07 -0.50 1.74
CA LEU A 81 10.75 0.01 2.93
C LEU A 81 11.09 -1.11 3.93
N PRO A 82 12.03 -0.88 4.86
CA PRO A 82 12.25 -1.79 5.99
C PRO A 82 11.02 -1.88 6.91
N ALA A 83 10.78 -3.07 7.48
CA ALA A 83 9.65 -3.36 8.38
C ALA A 83 9.84 -2.80 9.80
N GLN A 84 10.09 -1.51 9.94
CA GLN A 84 10.29 -0.87 11.26
C GLN A 84 9.41 0.34 11.45
N GLY A 85 8.73 0.42 12.60
CA GLY A 85 8.01 1.63 13.04
C GLY A 85 6.85 2.10 12.16
N THR A 86 6.34 1.25 11.27
CA THR A 86 5.33 1.65 10.25
C THR A 86 4.00 2.13 10.87
N GLY A 87 3.55 1.47 11.93
CA GLY A 87 2.27 1.79 12.58
C GLY A 87 2.21 3.17 13.26
N PRO A 88 3.15 3.51 14.16
CA PRO A 88 3.19 4.84 14.78
C PRO A 88 3.30 5.97 13.76
N ALA A 89 4.19 5.86 12.77
CA ALA A 89 4.35 6.88 11.73
C ALA A 89 3.08 7.03 10.86
N ALA A 90 2.38 5.92 10.55
CA ALA A 90 1.12 5.94 9.82
C ALA A 90 0.03 6.71 10.59
N ARG A 91 -0.10 6.47 11.90
CA ARG A 91 -1.06 7.20 12.75
C ARG A 91 -0.73 8.68 12.84
N ALA A 92 0.55 9.03 12.98
CA ALA A 92 1.01 10.41 13.08
C ALA A 92 0.74 11.18 11.77
N ALA A 93 1.00 10.58 10.59
CA ALA A 93 0.71 11.19 9.29
C ALA A 93 -0.80 11.46 9.10
N ILE A 94 -1.65 10.50 9.49
CA ILE A 94 -3.11 10.71 9.45
C ILE A 94 -3.52 11.86 10.38
N ALA A 95 -2.98 11.91 11.61
CA ALA A 95 -3.31 12.96 12.57
C ALA A 95 -2.84 14.34 12.10
N GLU A 96 -1.66 14.44 11.50
CA GLU A 96 -1.13 15.65 10.89
C GLU A 96 -2.06 16.21 9.82
N VAL A 97 -2.47 15.36 8.86
CA VAL A 97 -3.36 15.78 7.77
C VAL A 97 -4.76 16.09 8.27
N ALA A 98 -5.28 15.33 9.24
CA ALA A 98 -6.56 15.63 9.87
C ALA A 98 -6.55 17.02 10.53
N GLY A 99 -5.48 17.36 11.25
CA GLY A 99 -5.31 18.70 11.85
C GLY A 99 -5.26 19.80 10.80
N ARG A 100 -4.48 19.64 9.73
CA ARG A 100 -4.42 20.58 8.59
C ARG A 100 -5.78 20.74 7.88
N SER A 101 -6.59 19.67 7.86
CA SER A 101 -7.93 19.67 7.27
C SER A 101 -9.01 20.21 8.20
N GLY A 102 -8.67 20.67 9.40
CA GLY A 102 -9.60 21.20 10.39
C GLY A 102 -10.48 20.15 11.07
N LEU A 103 -10.12 18.87 11.00
CA LEU A 103 -10.87 17.81 11.68
C LEU A 103 -10.68 17.91 13.21
N SER A 104 -11.78 17.77 13.93
CA SER A 104 -11.79 17.70 15.38
C SER A 104 -11.14 16.41 15.91
N ALA A 105 -10.74 16.41 17.17
CA ALA A 105 -10.22 15.20 17.83
C ALA A 105 -11.24 14.04 17.82
N SER A 106 -12.54 14.34 17.89
CA SER A 106 -13.60 13.32 17.84
C SER A 106 -13.73 12.69 16.45
N GLU A 107 -13.57 13.47 15.37
CA GLU A 107 -13.59 12.97 13.99
C GLU A 107 -12.35 12.11 13.71
N LEU A 108 -11.16 12.56 14.14
CA LEU A 108 -9.95 11.76 14.06
C LEU A 108 -10.08 10.43 14.81
N ALA A 109 -10.62 10.46 16.03
CA ALA A 109 -10.88 9.25 16.80
C ALA A 109 -11.88 8.33 16.09
N ALA A 110 -12.88 8.88 15.40
CA ALA A 110 -13.83 8.11 14.61
C ALA A 110 -13.16 7.42 13.40
N ILE A 111 -12.22 8.08 12.73
CA ILE A 111 -11.42 7.48 11.64
C ILE A 111 -10.67 6.25 12.17
N PHE A 112 -9.96 6.37 13.30
CA PHE A 112 -9.23 5.25 13.86
C PHE A 112 -10.13 4.12 14.35
N ARG A 113 -11.27 4.43 14.95
CA ARG A 113 -12.25 3.39 15.34
C ARG A 113 -12.77 2.61 14.13
N ARG A 114 -13.18 3.33 13.06
CA ARG A 114 -13.62 2.66 11.83
C ARG A 114 -12.51 1.87 11.17
N GLY A 115 -11.27 2.37 11.18
CA GLY A 115 -10.10 1.68 10.61
C GLY A 115 -9.62 0.47 11.39
N ALA A 116 -10.05 0.29 12.64
CA ALA A 116 -9.61 -0.81 13.51
C ALA A 116 -10.11 -2.19 13.06
N TYR A 117 -11.09 -2.26 12.16
CA TYR A 117 -11.67 -3.52 11.68
C TYR A 117 -10.69 -4.53 11.09
N SER A 118 -9.54 -4.07 10.61
CA SER A 118 -8.52 -4.93 10.02
C SER A 118 -7.49 -5.47 11.03
N ALA A 119 -7.50 -4.97 12.27
CA ALA A 119 -6.43 -5.23 13.23
C ALA A 119 -6.25 -6.72 13.56
N ASN A 120 -7.35 -7.49 13.64
CA ASN A 120 -7.30 -8.92 14.01
C ASN A 120 -6.75 -9.82 12.89
N CYS A 121 -6.88 -9.41 11.63
CA CYS A 121 -6.45 -10.22 10.49
C CYS A 121 -5.28 -9.61 9.71
N TRP A 122 -4.76 -8.47 10.16
CA TRP A 122 -3.60 -7.85 9.52
C TRP A 122 -2.37 -8.76 9.66
N VAL A 123 -1.68 -8.97 8.56
CA VAL A 123 -0.39 -9.68 8.48
C VAL A 123 0.62 -8.77 7.80
N GLN A 124 1.78 -8.64 8.42
CA GLN A 124 2.88 -7.82 7.89
C GLN A 124 4.20 -8.57 8.11
N GLY A 125 5.23 -8.23 7.33
CA GLY A 125 6.57 -8.75 7.55
C GLY A 125 7.11 -8.42 8.94
N GLY A 126 7.93 -9.30 9.48
CA GLY A 126 8.60 -9.12 10.76
C GLY A 126 9.81 -8.19 10.67
N GLU A 127 10.42 -7.94 11.82
CA GLU A 127 11.69 -7.19 11.90
C GLU A 127 12.74 -7.82 10.97
N GLY A 128 13.48 -6.97 10.24
CA GLY A 128 14.46 -7.39 9.24
C GLY A 128 13.88 -7.75 7.87
N ASP A 129 12.57 -7.64 7.67
CA ASP A 129 11.98 -7.79 6.34
C ASP A 129 12.03 -6.48 5.53
N TRP A 130 12.18 -6.62 4.23
CA TRP A 130 11.88 -5.60 3.24
C TRP A 130 10.41 -5.71 2.84
N LEU A 131 9.62 -4.73 3.23
CA LEU A 131 8.20 -4.71 2.90
C LEU A 131 7.99 -4.19 1.48
N ILE A 132 7.14 -4.87 0.71
CA ILE A 132 6.58 -4.39 -0.55
C ILE A 132 5.07 -4.24 -0.32
N GLU A 133 4.58 -3.02 -0.40
CA GLU A 133 3.20 -2.67 -0.06
C GLU A 133 2.59 -1.75 -1.12
N HIS A 134 1.29 -1.57 -1.09
CA HIS A 134 0.57 -0.62 -1.95
C HIS A 134 0.87 -0.77 -3.44
N VAL A 135 0.90 -2.02 -3.92
CA VAL A 135 1.19 -2.36 -5.32
C VAL A 135 -0.04 -2.15 -6.19
N ALA A 136 0.02 -1.24 -7.15
CA ALA A 136 -1.04 -1.07 -8.13
C ALA A 136 -0.52 -0.55 -9.47
N SER A 137 -1.27 -0.87 -10.54
CA SER A 137 -1.12 -0.27 -11.87
C SER A 137 -2.43 0.36 -12.31
N LEU A 138 -2.34 1.45 -13.06
CA LEU A 138 -3.52 2.04 -13.70
C LEU A 138 -4.21 1.00 -14.59
N PRO A 139 -5.54 1.02 -14.70
CA PRO A 139 -6.29 0.05 -15.51
C PRO A 139 -5.77 -0.09 -16.94
N ALA A 140 -5.50 1.03 -17.62
CA ALA A 140 -4.98 1.07 -18.99
C ALA A 140 -3.56 0.48 -19.15
N SER A 141 -2.83 0.30 -18.05
CA SER A 141 -1.44 -0.18 -18.04
C SER A 141 -1.30 -1.60 -17.50
N ARG A 142 -2.41 -2.28 -17.21
CA ARG A 142 -2.40 -3.67 -16.74
C ARG A 142 -1.92 -4.63 -17.84
N GLY A 143 -1.39 -5.78 -17.40
CA GLY A 143 -0.90 -6.82 -18.30
C GLY A 143 0.43 -6.53 -19.00
N ARG A 144 1.06 -5.37 -18.75
CA ARG A 144 2.28 -4.89 -19.41
C ARG A 144 3.58 -5.24 -18.67
N GLY A 145 3.51 -6.04 -17.61
CA GLY A 145 4.68 -6.47 -16.84
C GLY A 145 5.25 -5.42 -15.87
N LEU A 146 4.62 -4.23 -15.76
CA LEU A 146 5.14 -3.11 -14.95
C LEU A 146 5.33 -3.48 -13.48
N VAL A 147 4.36 -4.20 -12.88
CA VAL A 147 4.45 -4.65 -11.49
C VAL A 147 5.62 -5.62 -11.29
N GLN A 148 5.88 -6.51 -12.25
CA GLN A 148 7.03 -7.42 -12.18
C GLN A 148 8.36 -6.65 -12.19
N ALA A 149 8.47 -5.64 -13.05
CA ALA A 149 9.65 -4.80 -13.15
C ALA A 149 9.86 -3.97 -11.86
N LEU A 150 8.78 -3.40 -11.31
CA LEU A 150 8.80 -2.69 -10.01
C LEU A 150 9.24 -3.60 -8.86
N ILE A 151 8.70 -4.82 -8.79
CA ILE A 151 9.09 -5.79 -7.75
C ILE A 151 10.56 -6.15 -7.89
N ALA A 152 11.05 -6.40 -9.12
CA ALA A 152 12.47 -6.72 -9.33
C ALA A 152 13.38 -5.57 -8.86
N HIS A 153 13.01 -4.32 -9.15
CA HIS A 153 13.73 -3.12 -8.67
C HIS A 153 13.69 -3.01 -7.14
N ALA A 154 12.52 -3.18 -6.53
CA ALA A 154 12.38 -3.16 -5.07
C ALA A 154 13.20 -4.24 -4.37
N LEU A 155 13.28 -5.45 -4.93
CA LEU A 155 14.10 -6.54 -4.39
C LEU A 155 15.60 -6.25 -4.49
N ALA A 156 16.04 -5.57 -5.55
CA ALA A 156 17.42 -5.12 -5.67
C ALA A 156 17.76 -4.09 -4.59
N ALA A 157 16.90 -3.09 -4.40
CA ALA A 157 17.06 -2.08 -3.35
C ALA A 157 17.08 -2.69 -1.94
N GLY A 158 16.23 -3.70 -1.66
CA GLY A 158 16.24 -4.43 -0.39
C GLY A 158 17.57 -5.14 -0.11
N ARG A 159 18.19 -5.78 -1.15
CA ARG A 159 19.52 -6.38 -1.04
C ARG A 159 20.61 -5.34 -0.78
N GLU A 160 20.58 -4.24 -1.51
CA GLU A 160 21.52 -3.13 -1.33
C GLU A 160 21.42 -2.52 0.08
N ALA A 161 20.21 -2.51 0.67
CA ALA A 161 19.98 -2.13 2.07
C ALA A 161 20.42 -3.21 3.10
N GLY A 162 20.97 -4.34 2.65
CA GLY A 162 21.47 -5.42 3.51
C GLY A 162 20.39 -6.35 4.06
N LEU A 163 19.16 -6.26 3.57
CA LEU A 163 18.06 -7.13 3.99
C LEU A 163 18.08 -8.45 3.22
N ARG A 164 17.62 -9.52 3.87
CA ARG A 164 17.71 -10.88 3.33
C ARG A 164 16.37 -11.52 3.01
N ARG A 165 15.27 -10.87 3.39
CA ARG A 165 13.91 -11.36 3.15
C ARG A 165 13.00 -10.21 2.75
N ALA A 166 12.20 -10.42 1.72
CA ALA A 166 11.10 -9.52 1.35
C ALA A 166 9.75 -10.15 1.68
N SER A 167 8.82 -9.33 2.11
CA SER A 167 7.43 -9.69 2.42
C SER A 167 6.45 -8.82 1.65
N ILE A 168 5.35 -9.41 1.20
CA ILE A 168 4.27 -8.74 0.50
C ILE A 168 2.94 -9.29 0.99
N SER A 169 2.01 -8.38 1.34
CA SER A 169 0.71 -8.76 1.90
C SER A 169 -0.43 -8.37 0.96
N PHE A 170 -1.47 -9.17 0.94
CA PHE A 170 -2.66 -8.94 0.10
C PHE A 170 -3.90 -9.59 0.70
N VAL A 171 -5.05 -9.11 0.27
CA VAL A 171 -6.34 -9.65 0.70
C VAL A 171 -6.56 -11.05 0.12
N ILE A 172 -7.01 -12.00 0.94
CA ILE A 172 -7.39 -13.34 0.50
C ILE A 172 -8.48 -13.23 -0.57
N GLY A 173 -8.32 -13.96 -1.68
CA GLY A 173 -9.20 -13.86 -2.84
C GLY A 173 -8.72 -12.88 -3.93
N ASN A 174 -7.65 -12.11 -3.69
CA ASN A 174 -7.01 -11.30 -4.74
C ASN A 174 -6.11 -12.17 -5.64
N HIS A 175 -6.74 -13.04 -6.44
CA HIS A 175 -6.03 -13.98 -7.32
C HIS A 175 -5.07 -13.30 -8.34
N PRO A 176 -5.39 -12.12 -8.91
CA PRO A 176 -4.42 -11.42 -9.76
C PRO A 176 -3.13 -11.06 -9.03
N ALA A 177 -3.21 -10.54 -7.79
CA ALA A 177 -2.05 -10.22 -6.98
C ALA A 177 -1.29 -11.50 -6.59
N GLU A 178 -1.99 -12.54 -6.15
CA GLU A 178 -1.40 -13.83 -5.78
C GLU A 178 -0.56 -14.43 -6.92
N ARG A 179 -1.12 -14.50 -8.13
CA ARG A 179 -0.38 -14.97 -9.32
C ARG A 179 0.81 -14.08 -9.66
N CYS A 180 0.64 -12.76 -9.53
CA CYS A 180 1.70 -11.80 -9.80
C CYS A 180 2.88 -12.01 -8.85
N TYR A 181 2.62 -12.16 -7.56
CA TYR A 181 3.66 -12.32 -6.53
C TYR A 181 4.31 -13.71 -6.59
N ALA A 182 3.53 -14.77 -6.85
CA ALA A 182 4.08 -16.10 -7.10
C ALA A 182 5.03 -16.11 -8.30
N LYS A 183 4.67 -15.43 -9.41
CA LYS A 183 5.54 -15.26 -10.58
C LYS A 183 6.84 -14.51 -10.23
N ALA A 184 6.80 -13.60 -9.27
CA ALA A 184 7.99 -12.92 -8.75
C ALA A 184 8.78 -13.75 -7.73
N GLY A 185 8.43 -15.02 -7.51
CA GLY A 185 9.14 -15.96 -6.64
C GLY A 185 8.79 -15.85 -5.15
N PHE A 186 7.71 -15.15 -4.81
CA PHE A 186 7.20 -15.14 -3.45
C PHE A 186 6.37 -16.41 -3.19
N THR A 187 6.47 -16.94 -1.97
CA THR A 187 5.73 -18.11 -1.53
C THR A 187 4.91 -17.80 -0.29
N PHE A 188 3.89 -18.61 -0.02
CA PHE A 188 3.04 -18.48 1.15
C PHE A 188 3.88 -18.48 2.44
N ALA A 189 3.59 -17.56 3.34
CA ALA A 189 4.24 -17.45 4.63
C ALA A 189 3.25 -17.48 5.80
N GLU A 190 2.12 -16.76 5.66
CA GLU A 190 1.13 -16.63 6.74
C GLU A 190 -0.21 -16.17 6.18
N GLU A 191 -1.31 -16.52 6.84
CA GLU A 191 -2.59 -15.85 6.64
C GLU A 191 -3.33 -15.71 7.97
N LYS A 192 -4.14 -14.66 8.08
CA LYS A 192 -5.08 -14.45 9.19
C LYS A 192 -6.46 -14.15 8.65
N ARG A 193 -7.46 -14.72 9.31
CA ARG A 193 -8.87 -14.57 8.98
C ARG A 193 -9.61 -13.96 10.16
N ASP A 194 -10.61 -13.15 9.86
CA ASP A 194 -11.47 -12.55 10.87
C ASP A 194 -12.90 -12.44 10.33
N PRO A 195 -13.90 -13.03 11.01
CA PRO A 195 -15.29 -13.00 10.55
C PRO A 195 -15.88 -11.59 10.48
N ALA A 196 -15.47 -10.69 11.38
CA ALA A 196 -15.94 -9.31 11.35
C ALA A 196 -15.35 -8.55 10.14
N PHE A 197 -14.09 -8.81 9.79
CA PHE A 197 -13.49 -8.31 8.58
C PHE A 197 -14.21 -8.83 7.32
N GLU A 198 -14.53 -10.12 7.28
CA GLU A 198 -15.25 -10.74 6.17
C GLU A 198 -16.66 -10.15 5.99
N ALA A 199 -17.42 -10.02 7.09
CA ALA A 199 -18.75 -9.41 7.06
C ALA A 199 -18.74 -7.96 6.53
N LEU A 200 -17.69 -7.19 6.82
CA LEU A 200 -17.56 -5.80 6.39
C LEU A 200 -17.04 -5.64 4.96
N THR A 201 -16.16 -6.54 4.52
CA THR A 201 -15.37 -6.34 3.29
C THR A 201 -15.64 -7.37 2.21
N GLY A 202 -16.29 -8.49 2.53
CA GLY A 202 -16.51 -9.63 1.63
C GLY A 202 -15.25 -10.49 1.42
N ALA A 203 -14.16 -10.23 2.14
CA ALA A 203 -12.93 -11.02 2.06
C ALA A 203 -12.58 -11.64 3.42
N PRO A 204 -12.09 -12.91 3.46
CA PRO A 204 -11.86 -13.58 4.74
C PRO A 204 -10.77 -12.99 5.62
N GLY A 205 -9.85 -12.20 5.06
CA GLY A 205 -8.70 -11.64 5.77
C GLY A 205 -7.53 -11.35 4.86
N PHE A 206 -6.33 -11.42 5.40
CA PHE A 206 -5.08 -11.15 4.67
C PHE A 206 -4.18 -12.37 4.60
N ARG A 207 -3.41 -12.41 3.53
CA ARG A 207 -2.34 -13.38 3.28
C ARG A 207 -1.03 -12.66 3.03
N ARG A 208 0.04 -13.20 3.60
CA ARG A 208 1.40 -12.74 3.39
C ARG A 208 2.19 -13.80 2.63
N PHE A 209 2.89 -13.35 1.61
CA PHE A 209 3.94 -14.10 0.93
C PHE A 209 5.31 -13.52 1.29
N ALA A 210 6.33 -14.36 1.24
CA ALA A 210 7.70 -13.95 1.50
C ALA A 210 8.65 -14.64 0.52
N ARG A 211 9.85 -14.04 0.32
CA ARG A 211 10.95 -14.66 -0.41
C ARG A 211 12.30 -14.19 0.15
N ALA A 212 13.32 -15.01 0.00
CA ALA A 212 14.72 -14.60 0.20
C ALA A 212 15.16 -13.61 -0.90
N ILE A 213 16.00 -12.64 -0.53
CA ILE A 213 16.54 -11.63 -1.44
C ILE A 213 18.04 -11.45 -1.26
#